data_ea0487cab6525991429fb3b91288137d
#
_entry.id   ea0487cab6525991429fb3b91288137d
#
_cell.length_a   1.000
_cell.length_b   1.000
_cell.length_c   1.000
_cell.angle_alpha   90.00
_cell.angle_beta   90.00
_cell.angle_gamma   90.00
#
_symmetry.space_group_name_H-M   'P 1'
#
loop_
_entity.id
_entity.type
_entity.pdbx_description
1 polymer ?
#
loop_
_entity_poly.entity_id
_entity_poly.type
_entity_poly.pdbx_seq_one_letter_code
_entity_poly.pdbx_strand_id
1 'polypeptide(L)'
;MSATEREQRVLDLITPRLKVEGYAVFTHPSRDLLPAFMQDYQPDAIALGRPKNIAIQIARDAATERPKAAALTERFATSPDWELRIVYAPEGSDDRPVPGVSRDAILTAIARVESLLAADQPEAALLLGWSVLEAVGRLLLPGDVSRPQPAGQLLERMAMQGIVTPDEADRLRQLAALRNQVAHGALRVAVPGEAVADLIAILREVLAESEVAAEP
;
A
#
# COMPACT_ATOMS: atom_id res chain seq x y z
N MET A 1 3.41 -0.48 12.50
CA MET A 1 3.48 -1.92 12.17
C MET A 1 4.73 -2.51 12.80
N SER A 2 4.59 -3.59 13.58
CA SER A 2 5.74 -4.28 14.17
C SER A 2 6.59 -4.98 13.09
N ALA A 3 7.84 -5.36 13.42
CA ALA A 3 8.69 -6.15 12.51
C ALA A 3 7.96 -7.44 12.09
N THR A 4 7.32 -8.10 13.04
CA THR A 4 6.58 -9.36 12.88
C THR A 4 5.37 -9.22 11.92
N GLU A 5 4.60 -8.13 12.02
CA GLU A 5 3.46 -7.89 11.11
C GLU A 5 3.91 -7.66 9.66
N ARG A 6 5.06 -7.03 9.46
CA ARG A 6 5.64 -6.80 8.14
C ARG A 6 6.13 -8.11 7.52
N GLU A 7 6.86 -8.89 8.30
CA GLU A 7 7.32 -10.23 7.89
C GLU A 7 6.14 -11.11 7.49
N GLN A 8 5.08 -11.14 8.32
CA GLN A 8 3.87 -11.91 8.03
C GLN A 8 3.21 -11.47 6.72
N ARG A 9 3.07 -10.16 6.47
CA ARG A 9 2.50 -9.64 5.22
C ARG A 9 3.29 -10.08 3.98
N VAL A 10 4.62 -10.06 4.05
CA VAL A 10 5.46 -10.55 2.95
C VAL A 10 5.26 -12.04 2.75
N LEU A 11 5.23 -12.82 3.84
CA LEU A 11 5.00 -14.27 3.77
C LEU A 11 3.63 -14.59 3.18
N ASP A 12 2.59 -13.83 3.53
CA ASP A 12 1.23 -13.99 3.01
C ASP A 12 1.16 -13.73 1.48
N LEU A 13 2.00 -12.83 0.97
CA LEU A 13 2.08 -12.53 -0.46
C LEU A 13 2.83 -13.60 -1.26
N ILE A 14 3.95 -14.12 -0.72
CA ILE A 14 4.80 -15.06 -1.47
C ILE A 14 4.38 -16.53 -1.32
N THR A 15 3.78 -16.90 -0.18
CA THR A 15 3.38 -18.28 0.12
C THR A 15 2.41 -18.87 -0.92
N PRO A 16 1.33 -18.20 -1.37
CA PRO A 16 0.43 -18.73 -2.37
C PRO A 16 1.14 -19.01 -3.70
N ARG A 17 2.07 -18.15 -4.10
CA ARG A 17 2.83 -18.26 -5.33
C ARG A 17 3.74 -19.48 -5.30
N LEU A 18 4.49 -19.68 -4.22
CA LEU A 18 5.35 -20.85 -4.04
C LEU A 18 4.56 -22.16 -3.99
N LYS A 19 3.36 -22.14 -3.39
CA LYS A 19 2.48 -23.33 -3.39
C LYS A 19 2.01 -23.69 -4.80
N VAL A 20 1.69 -22.71 -5.64
CA VAL A 20 1.34 -22.93 -7.06
C VAL A 20 2.53 -23.50 -7.84
N GLU A 21 3.75 -23.09 -7.49
CA GLU A 21 5.00 -23.63 -8.07
C GLU A 21 5.34 -25.05 -7.55
N GLY A 22 4.53 -25.61 -6.65
CA GLY A 22 4.68 -26.98 -6.14
C GLY A 22 5.54 -27.10 -4.88
N TYR A 23 5.81 -26.01 -4.17
CA TYR A 23 6.57 -26.02 -2.92
C TYR A 23 5.67 -26.23 -1.69
N ALA A 24 6.16 -27.02 -0.72
CA ALA A 24 5.63 -27.07 0.62
C ALA A 24 6.27 -25.96 1.46
N VAL A 25 5.48 -24.95 1.85
CA VAL A 25 5.99 -23.74 2.55
C VAL A 25 5.73 -23.83 4.04
N PHE A 26 6.78 -23.60 4.85
CA PHE A 26 6.76 -23.57 6.30
C PHE A 26 7.28 -22.19 6.76
N THR A 27 6.43 -21.43 7.42
CA THR A 27 6.79 -20.14 8.03
C THR A 27 7.34 -20.36 9.42
N HIS A 28 8.36 -19.60 9.81
CA HIS A 28 9.04 -19.71 11.10
C HIS A 28 9.42 -21.16 11.46
N PRO A 29 10.19 -21.87 10.61
CA PRO A 29 10.46 -23.28 10.77
C PRO A 29 11.18 -23.55 12.10
N SER A 30 10.77 -24.63 12.78
CA SER A 30 11.51 -25.10 13.94
C SER A 30 12.91 -25.59 13.54
N ARG A 31 13.85 -25.57 14.48
CA ARG A 31 15.25 -25.99 14.19
C ARG A 31 15.35 -27.43 13.70
N ASP A 32 14.43 -28.28 14.11
CA ASP A 32 14.39 -29.69 13.70
C ASP A 32 14.05 -29.88 12.21
N LEU A 33 13.45 -28.89 11.57
CA LEU A 33 13.18 -28.88 10.15
C LEU A 33 14.34 -28.34 9.31
N LEU A 34 15.37 -27.80 9.96
CA LEU A 34 16.49 -27.14 9.27
C LEU A 34 17.67 -28.12 9.14
N PRO A 35 18.33 -28.15 7.98
CA PRO A 35 19.54 -28.96 7.78
C PRO A 35 20.68 -28.46 8.65
N ALA A 36 21.67 -29.31 8.90
CA ALA A 36 22.79 -29.06 9.79
C ALA A 36 23.55 -27.74 9.49
N PHE A 37 23.68 -27.35 8.22
CA PHE A 37 24.36 -26.13 7.85
C PHE A 37 23.59 -24.84 8.20
N MET A 38 22.31 -24.97 8.60
CA MET A 38 21.48 -23.85 9.05
C MET A 38 21.28 -23.80 10.59
N GLN A 39 21.94 -24.65 11.38
CA GLN A 39 21.66 -24.74 12.83
C GLN A 39 21.86 -23.41 13.57
N ASP A 40 22.79 -22.57 13.10
CA ASP A 40 23.07 -21.22 13.65
C ASP A 40 22.30 -20.10 12.91
N TYR A 41 21.43 -20.46 11.97
CA TYR A 41 20.67 -19.53 11.16
C TYR A 41 19.23 -20.02 11.00
N GLN A 42 18.28 -19.18 11.40
CA GLN A 42 16.87 -19.47 11.27
C GLN A 42 16.26 -18.54 10.22
N PRO A 43 15.86 -19.05 9.06
CA PRO A 43 15.17 -18.27 8.03
C PRO A 43 13.73 -17.94 8.47
N ASP A 44 13.15 -16.87 7.91
CA ASP A 44 11.76 -16.49 8.18
C ASP A 44 10.77 -17.52 7.61
N ALA A 45 11.14 -18.18 6.52
CA ALA A 45 10.40 -19.34 5.97
C ALA A 45 11.32 -20.28 5.20
N ILE A 46 10.87 -21.52 5.02
CA ILE A 46 11.44 -22.47 4.06
C ILE A 46 10.37 -22.96 3.10
N ALA A 47 10.76 -23.20 1.86
CA ALA A 47 9.93 -23.83 0.86
C ALA A 47 10.64 -25.09 0.36
N LEU A 48 10.06 -26.25 0.63
CA LEU A 48 10.61 -27.55 0.26
C LEU A 48 10.01 -27.99 -1.08
N GLY A 49 10.84 -28.28 -2.06
CA GLY A 49 10.38 -28.65 -3.40
C GLY A 49 11.52 -28.83 -4.41
N ARG A 50 11.18 -28.83 -5.69
CA ARG A 50 12.14 -28.98 -6.79
C ARG A 50 12.16 -27.74 -7.68
N PRO A 51 13.28 -27.40 -8.31
CA PRO A 51 14.54 -28.15 -8.35
C PRO A 51 15.40 -28.06 -7.09
N LYS A 52 15.19 -27.02 -6.24
CA LYS A 52 15.93 -26.82 -4.99
C LYS A 52 14.98 -26.41 -3.88
N ASN A 53 15.34 -26.70 -2.64
CA ASN A 53 14.70 -26.11 -1.49
C ASN A 53 15.07 -24.64 -1.38
N ILE A 54 14.19 -23.81 -0.85
CA ILE A 54 14.41 -22.36 -0.74
C ILE A 54 14.35 -21.98 0.74
N ALA A 55 15.39 -21.31 1.22
CA ALA A 55 15.35 -20.58 2.49
C ALA A 55 15.01 -19.11 2.18
N ILE A 56 14.03 -18.57 2.88
CA ILE A 56 13.53 -17.22 2.65
C ILE A 56 13.93 -16.36 3.84
N GLN A 57 14.65 -15.28 3.56
CA GLN A 57 15.00 -14.25 4.54
C GLN A 57 14.34 -12.94 4.14
N ILE A 58 13.60 -12.33 5.07
CA ILE A 58 13.00 -11.02 4.87
C ILE A 58 13.95 -9.96 5.46
N ALA A 59 14.48 -9.12 4.60
CA ALA A 59 15.40 -8.04 4.96
C ALA A 59 14.67 -6.70 4.91
N ARG A 60 15.00 -5.79 5.84
CA ARG A 60 14.36 -4.46 5.93
C ARG A 60 14.93 -3.48 4.91
N ASP A 61 16.25 -3.45 4.81
CA ASP A 61 16.97 -2.51 3.96
C ASP A 61 18.17 -3.19 3.31
N ALA A 62 18.26 -3.00 1.99
CA ALA A 62 19.36 -3.55 1.21
C ALA A 62 20.73 -2.98 1.60
N ALA A 63 20.79 -1.73 2.08
CA ALA A 63 22.05 -1.07 2.39
C ALA A 63 22.63 -1.55 3.73
N THR A 64 21.80 -1.62 4.76
CA THR A 64 22.21 -2.01 6.11
C THR A 64 22.40 -3.51 6.27
N GLU A 65 21.68 -4.32 5.49
CA GLU A 65 21.71 -5.78 5.59
C GLU A 65 22.67 -6.47 4.59
N ARG A 66 23.31 -5.71 3.69
CA ARG A 66 24.27 -6.26 2.70
C ARG A 66 25.37 -7.16 3.29
N PRO A 67 26.05 -6.80 4.38
CA PRO A 67 27.10 -7.66 4.93
C PRO A 67 26.58 -9.01 5.41
N LYS A 68 25.40 -9.00 6.06
CA LYS A 68 24.74 -10.21 6.54
C LYS A 68 24.21 -11.06 5.39
N ALA A 69 23.63 -10.42 4.38
CA ALA A 69 23.18 -11.07 3.15
C ALA A 69 24.32 -11.74 2.39
N ALA A 70 25.49 -11.11 2.29
CA ALA A 70 26.66 -11.67 1.64
C ALA A 70 27.16 -12.92 2.37
N ALA A 71 27.31 -12.87 3.69
CA ALA A 71 27.72 -14.00 4.50
C ALA A 71 26.75 -15.20 4.41
N LEU A 72 25.43 -14.91 4.37
CA LEU A 72 24.41 -15.94 4.15
C LEU A 72 24.52 -16.54 2.76
N THR A 73 24.71 -15.73 1.72
CA THR A 73 24.83 -16.21 0.34
C THR A 73 26.05 -17.13 0.20
N GLU A 74 27.17 -16.80 0.81
CA GLU A 74 28.36 -17.65 0.81
C GLU A 74 28.11 -19.01 1.50
N ARG A 75 27.40 -18.99 2.63
CA ARG A 75 26.99 -20.22 3.35
C ARG A 75 26.14 -21.14 2.46
N PHE A 76 25.20 -20.59 1.71
CA PHE A 76 24.33 -21.36 0.82
C PHE A 76 25.03 -21.84 -0.45
N ALA A 77 26.12 -21.19 -0.88
CA ALA A 77 26.90 -21.61 -2.04
C ALA A 77 27.49 -23.01 -1.88
N THR A 78 27.70 -23.48 -0.65
CA THR A 78 28.21 -24.83 -0.33
C THR A 78 27.13 -25.90 -0.32
N SER A 79 25.86 -25.55 -0.48
CA SER A 79 24.72 -26.47 -0.37
C SER A 79 23.91 -26.50 -1.70
N PRO A 80 24.23 -27.44 -2.62
CA PRO A 80 23.67 -27.42 -3.97
C PRO A 80 22.15 -27.62 -4.01
N ASP A 81 21.57 -28.26 -2.98
CA ASP A 81 20.13 -28.57 -2.89
C ASP A 81 19.29 -27.41 -2.28
N TRP A 82 19.95 -26.30 -1.90
CA TRP A 82 19.31 -25.17 -1.28
C TRP A 82 19.64 -23.87 -2.01
N GLU A 83 18.66 -23.00 -2.05
CA GLU A 83 18.76 -21.60 -2.53
C GLU A 83 18.38 -20.64 -1.41
N LEU A 84 19.15 -19.58 -1.22
CA LEU A 84 18.77 -18.47 -0.36
C LEU A 84 18.04 -17.42 -1.18
N ARG A 85 16.81 -17.09 -0.78
CA ARG A 85 16.03 -16.01 -1.37
C ARG A 85 15.85 -14.88 -0.35
N ILE A 86 16.50 -13.76 -0.60
CA ILE A 86 16.36 -12.57 0.24
C ILE A 86 15.26 -11.69 -0.35
N VAL A 87 14.21 -11.47 0.41
CA VAL A 87 13.08 -10.61 0.03
C VAL A 87 13.21 -9.30 0.80
N TYR A 88 13.45 -8.21 0.08
CA TYR A 88 13.51 -6.90 0.70
C TYR A 88 12.09 -6.38 0.91
N ALA A 89 11.75 -6.17 2.18
CA ALA A 89 10.52 -5.49 2.61
C ALA A 89 10.92 -4.14 3.19
N PRO A 90 11.11 -3.11 2.36
CA PRO A 90 11.46 -1.79 2.87
C PRO A 90 10.38 -1.33 3.85
N GLU A 91 10.77 -0.54 4.85
CA GLU A 91 9.79 0.18 5.66
C GLU A 91 8.91 0.92 4.66
N GLY A 92 7.65 0.48 4.54
CA GLY A 92 6.75 1.09 3.59
C GLY A 92 6.72 2.58 3.88
N SER A 93 6.93 3.39 2.87
CA SER A 93 6.66 4.84 2.93
C SER A 93 5.26 5.12 3.47
N ASP A 94 4.40 4.11 3.42
CA ASP A 94 3.02 4.10 3.87
C ASP A 94 2.85 4.06 5.39
N ASP A 95 3.89 3.71 6.17
CA ASP A 95 3.81 3.65 7.63
C ASP A 95 4.13 5.00 8.34
N ARG A 96 4.62 5.99 7.60
CA ARG A 96 4.86 7.32 8.17
C ARG A 96 3.54 8.07 8.29
N PRO A 97 3.24 8.65 9.46
CA PRO A 97 2.11 9.57 9.56
C PRO A 97 2.25 10.69 8.53
N VAL A 98 1.26 10.87 7.70
CA VAL A 98 1.20 12.03 6.82
C VAL A 98 0.77 13.22 7.66
N PRO A 99 1.53 14.35 7.66
CA PRO A 99 1.16 15.54 8.41
C PRO A 99 -0.27 15.97 8.08
N GLY A 100 -1.00 16.41 9.11
CA GLY A 100 -2.31 17.01 8.92
C GLY A 100 -2.20 18.25 8.01
N VAL A 101 -3.18 18.43 7.15
CA VAL A 101 -3.24 19.56 6.20
C VAL A 101 -4.35 20.49 6.64
N SER A 102 -4.11 21.80 6.60
CA SER A 102 -5.13 22.78 6.93
C SER A 102 -6.24 22.80 5.88
N ARG A 103 -7.43 23.23 6.29
CA ARG A 103 -8.56 23.42 5.39
C ARG A 103 -8.22 24.34 4.21
N ASP A 104 -7.54 25.45 4.45
CA ASP A 104 -7.12 26.40 3.41
C ASP A 104 -6.19 25.76 2.38
N ALA A 105 -5.27 24.89 2.83
CA ALA A 105 -4.40 24.15 1.93
C ALA A 105 -5.20 23.15 1.07
N ILE A 106 -6.24 22.52 1.63
CA ILE A 106 -7.14 21.64 0.89
C ILE A 106 -7.92 22.43 -0.16
N LEU A 107 -8.52 23.57 0.19
CA LEU A 107 -9.23 24.43 -0.76
C LEU A 107 -8.34 24.92 -1.88
N THR A 108 -7.09 25.30 -1.56
CA THR A 108 -6.08 25.67 -2.55
C THR A 108 -5.76 24.51 -3.49
N ALA A 109 -5.69 23.27 -2.96
CA ALA A 109 -5.45 22.09 -3.77
C ALA A 109 -6.64 21.75 -4.67
N ILE A 110 -7.89 21.93 -4.21
CA ILE A 110 -9.10 21.79 -5.04
C ILE A 110 -9.04 22.76 -6.22
N ALA A 111 -8.70 24.03 -6.00
CA ALA A 111 -8.57 25.01 -7.08
C ALA A 111 -7.50 24.60 -8.12
N ARG A 112 -6.44 23.91 -7.71
CA ARG A 112 -5.45 23.34 -8.64
C ARG A 112 -6.03 22.18 -9.45
N VAL A 113 -6.85 21.31 -8.83
CA VAL A 113 -7.54 20.22 -9.55
C VAL A 113 -8.46 20.81 -10.63
N GLU A 114 -9.22 21.85 -10.31
CA GLU A 114 -10.07 22.58 -11.25
C GLU A 114 -9.26 23.17 -12.41
N SER A 115 -8.10 23.77 -12.10
CA SER A 115 -7.22 24.33 -13.12
C SER A 115 -6.66 23.26 -14.07
N LEU A 116 -6.31 22.08 -13.55
CA LEU A 116 -5.86 20.95 -14.37
C LEU A 116 -6.99 20.45 -15.27
N LEU A 117 -8.21 20.34 -14.74
CA LEU A 117 -9.37 19.91 -15.51
C LEU A 117 -9.70 20.92 -16.63
N ALA A 118 -9.66 22.23 -16.31
CA ALA A 118 -9.86 23.30 -17.30
C ALA A 118 -8.76 23.34 -18.38
N ALA A 119 -7.57 22.82 -18.07
CA ALA A 119 -6.47 22.69 -19.02
C ALA A 119 -6.51 21.36 -19.82
N ASP A 120 -7.62 20.64 -19.80
CA ASP A 120 -7.81 19.35 -20.46
C ASP A 120 -6.78 18.27 -20.03
N GLN A 121 -6.50 18.24 -18.72
CA GLN A 121 -5.58 17.27 -18.11
C GLN A 121 -6.30 16.40 -17.05
N PRO A 122 -7.32 15.61 -17.42
CA PRO A 122 -8.16 14.90 -16.49
C PRO A 122 -7.42 13.81 -15.71
N GLU A 123 -6.38 13.16 -16.26
CA GLU A 123 -5.59 12.17 -15.56
C GLU A 123 -4.80 12.80 -14.41
N ALA A 124 -4.16 13.94 -14.64
CA ALA A 124 -3.42 14.67 -13.62
C ALA A 124 -4.38 15.24 -12.54
N ALA A 125 -5.54 15.74 -12.99
CA ALA A 125 -6.59 16.23 -12.12
C ALA A 125 -7.14 15.11 -11.21
N LEU A 126 -7.36 13.90 -11.75
CA LEU A 126 -7.79 12.74 -10.98
C LEU A 126 -6.77 12.33 -9.91
N LEU A 127 -5.48 12.26 -10.27
CA LEU A 127 -4.42 11.89 -9.32
C LEU A 127 -4.28 12.90 -8.19
N LEU A 128 -4.30 14.20 -8.50
CA LEU A 128 -4.25 15.26 -7.49
C LEU A 128 -5.55 15.29 -6.67
N GLY A 129 -6.71 15.18 -7.31
CA GLY A 129 -8.02 15.15 -6.65
C GLY A 129 -8.13 13.98 -5.66
N TRP A 130 -7.58 12.83 -6.00
CA TRP A 130 -7.50 11.70 -5.09
C TRP A 130 -6.64 12.00 -3.85
N SER A 131 -5.49 12.65 -4.04
CA SER A 131 -4.64 13.07 -2.92
C SER A 131 -5.35 14.09 -2.01
N VAL A 132 -6.20 14.95 -2.59
CA VAL A 132 -7.07 15.87 -1.83
C VAL A 132 -8.12 15.10 -1.04
N LEU A 133 -8.77 14.08 -1.62
CA LEU A 133 -9.74 13.23 -0.91
C LEU A 133 -9.10 12.54 0.31
N GLU A 134 -7.88 12.02 0.17
CA GLU A 134 -7.13 11.44 1.29
C GLU A 134 -6.82 12.50 2.37
N ALA A 135 -6.53 13.73 1.98
CA ALA A 135 -6.29 14.84 2.92
C ALA A 135 -7.59 15.24 3.65
N VAL A 136 -8.72 15.28 2.95
CA VAL A 136 -10.05 15.50 3.54
C VAL A 136 -10.39 14.39 4.54
N GLY A 137 -10.15 13.13 4.17
CA GLY A 137 -10.34 12.00 5.09
C GLY A 137 -9.50 12.15 6.36
N ARG A 138 -8.23 12.57 6.25
CA ARG A 138 -7.37 12.83 7.43
C ARG A 138 -7.85 14.01 8.28
N LEU A 139 -8.42 15.02 7.65
CA LEU A 139 -8.96 16.18 8.37
C LEU A 139 -10.20 15.81 9.18
N LEU A 140 -11.11 15.04 8.59
CA LEU A 140 -12.43 14.74 9.17
C LEU A 140 -12.46 13.49 10.04
N LEU A 141 -11.49 12.58 9.87
CA LEU A 141 -11.33 11.34 10.64
C LEU A 141 -10.00 11.33 11.42
N PRO A 142 -9.78 12.27 12.37
CA PRO A 142 -8.53 12.35 13.11
C PRO A 142 -8.29 11.09 13.95
N GLY A 143 -7.07 10.56 13.90
CA GLY A 143 -6.67 9.34 14.59
C GLY A 143 -6.88 8.06 13.78
N ASP A 144 -7.89 7.98 12.94
CA ASP A 144 -8.21 6.78 12.15
C ASP A 144 -7.47 6.71 10.80
N VAL A 145 -7.11 7.87 10.23
CA VAL A 145 -6.51 7.99 8.89
C VAL A 145 -5.15 8.69 8.91
N SER A 146 -4.44 8.61 10.04
CA SER A 146 -3.10 9.21 10.18
C SER A 146 -2.04 8.57 9.26
N ARG A 147 -2.33 7.43 8.67
CA ARG A 147 -1.46 6.70 7.73
C ARG A 147 -2.17 6.53 6.40
N PRO A 148 -1.41 6.44 5.27
CA PRO A 148 -1.98 6.08 3.99
C PRO A 148 -2.76 4.76 4.09
N GLN A 149 -3.96 4.74 3.54
CA GLN A 149 -4.85 3.58 3.59
C GLN A 149 -5.24 3.17 2.17
N PRO A 150 -5.56 1.88 1.95
CA PRO A 150 -6.20 1.47 0.71
C PRO A 150 -7.47 2.28 0.45
N ALA A 151 -7.67 2.69 -0.80
CA ALA A 151 -8.81 3.53 -1.20
C ALA A 151 -10.17 3.01 -0.69
N GLY A 152 -10.39 1.69 -0.77
CA GLY A 152 -11.62 1.08 -0.29
C GLY A 152 -11.86 1.26 1.21
N GLN A 153 -10.81 1.16 2.03
CA GLN A 153 -10.93 1.35 3.49
C GLN A 153 -11.23 2.80 3.86
N LEU A 154 -10.61 3.76 3.16
CA LEU A 154 -10.91 5.17 3.36
C LEU A 154 -12.38 5.47 3.07
N LEU A 155 -12.87 5.05 1.90
CA LEU A 155 -14.25 5.29 1.48
C LEU A 155 -15.26 4.60 2.39
N GLU A 156 -14.99 3.38 2.83
CA GLU A 156 -15.84 2.66 3.78
C GLU A 156 -15.97 3.44 5.09
N ARG A 157 -14.87 3.94 5.64
CA ARG A 157 -14.88 4.73 6.86
C ARG A 157 -15.60 6.06 6.70
N MET A 158 -15.37 6.76 5.59
CA MET A 158 -16.10 8.01 5.30
C MET A 158 -17.60 7.77 5.21
N ALA A 159 -18.04 6.69 4.56
CA ALA A 159 -19.44 6.31 4.49
C ALA A 159 -20.03 5.89 5.86
N MET A 160 -19.29 5.12 6.65
CA MET A 160 -19.72 4.72 8.01
C MET A 160 -19.89 5.92 8.95
N GLN A 161 -19.13 6.98 8.77
CA GLN A 161 -19.23 8.21 9.55
C GLN A 161 -20.21 9.22 8.94
N GLY A 162 -20.89 8.86 7.83
CA GLY A 162 -21.84 9.75 7.16
C GLY A 162 -21.21 10.96 6.47
N ILE A 163 -19.88 10.93 6.24
CA ILE A 163 -19.13 12.00 5.54
C ILE A 163 -19.44 12.00 4.05
N VAL A 164 -19.70 10.82 3.50
CA VAL A 164 -20.17 10.63 2.12
C VAL A 164 -21.42 9.75 2.12
N THR A 165 -22.33 10.02 1.22
CA THR A 165 -23.50 9.18 0.99
C THR A 165 -23.13 7.84 0.32
N PRO A 166 -23.97 6.80 0.37
CA PRO A 166 -23.72 5.55 -0.34
C PRO A 166 -23.48 5.74 -1.84
N ASP A 167 -24.26 6.61 -2.49
CA ASP A 167 -24.13 6.89 -3.93
C ASP A 167 -22.81 7.60 -4.27
N GLU A 168 -22.35 8.51 -3.42
CA GLU A 168 -21.04 9.16 -3.58
C GLU A 168 -19.91 8.16 -3.34
N ALA A 169 -20.04 7.30 -2.34
CA ALA A 169 -19.05 6.25 -2.09
C ALA A 169 -18.93 5.30 -3.30
N ASP A 170 -20.00 4.98 -3.99
CA ASP A 170 -19.97 4.14 -5.19
C ASP A 170 -19.31 4.86 -6.37
N ARG A 171 -19.58 6.15 -6.58
CA ARG A 171 -18.89 6.98 -7.57
C ARG A 171 -17.40 7.08 -7.28
N LEU A 172 -17.05 7.32 -6.02
CA LEU A 172 -15.65 7.38 -5.58
C LEU A 172 -14.92 6.03 -5.74
N ARG A 173 -15.60 4.88 -5.58
CA ARG A 173 -15.00 3.56 -5.86
C ARG A 173 -14.66 3.38 -7.35
N GLN A 174 -15.54 3.85 -8.24
CA GLN A 174 -15.28 3.83 -9.69
C GLN A 174 -14.06 4.71 -10.04
N LEU A 175 -13.98 5.91 -9.47
CA LEU A 175 -12.83 6.81 -9.61
C LEU A 175 -11.54 6.21 -9.04
N ALA A 176 -11.61 5.49 -7.91
CA ALA A 176 -10.47 4.76 -7.36
C ALA A 176 -9.91 3.73 -8.34
N ALA A 177 -10.78 3.02 -9.06
CA ALA A 177 -10.37 2.04 -10.07
C ALA A 177 -9.66 2.73 -11.26
N LEU A 178 -10.18 3.86 -11.76
CA LEU A 178 -9.53 4.67 -12.80
C LEU A 178 -8.19 5.22 -12.33
N ARG A 179 -8.15 5.82 -11.15
CA ARG A 179 -6.92 6.35 -10.53
C ARG A 179 -5.85 5.27 -10.43
N ASN A 180 -6.21 4.06 -10.01
CA ASN A 180 -5.26 2.95 -9.91
C ASN A 180 -4.70 2.57 -11.29
N GLN A 181 -5.53 2.52 -12.32
CA GLN A 181 -5.06 2.25 -13.68
C GLN A 181 -4.04 3.31 -14.14
N VAL A 182 -4.36 4.59 -13.98
CA VAL A 182 -3.46 5.70 -14.34
C VAL A 182 -2.15 5.62 -13.54
N ALA A 183 -2.24 5.44 -12.21
CA ALA A 183 -1.07 5.39 -11.33
C ALA A 183 -0.16 4.18 -11.61
N HIS A 184 -0.70 3.09 -12.16
CA HIS A 184 0.06 1.90 -12.54
C HIS A 184 0.45 1.86 -14.02
N GLY A 185 0.39 2.99 -14.72
CA GLY A 185 0.96 3.16 -16.06
C GLY A 185 0.02 2.77 -17.20
N ALA A 186 -1.28 2.69 -16.99
CA ALA A 186 -2.25 2.53 -18.07
C ALA A 186 -2.44 3.86 -18.82
N LEU A 187 -1.43 4.25 -19.63
CA LEU A 187 -1.36 5.56 -20.30
C LEU A 187 -2.43 5.79 -21.38
N ARG A 188 -3.21 4.78 -21.74
CA ARG A 188 -4.29 4.87 -22.74
C ARG A 188 -5.69 4.83 -22.12
N VAL A 189 -5.79 4.79 -20.81
CA VAL A 189 -7.09 4.84 -20.14
C VAL A 189 -7.66 6.26 -20.29
N ALA A 190 -8.87 6.37 -20.80
CA ALA A 190 -9.55 7.65 -20.85
C ALA A 190 -10.17 7.96 -19.48
N VAL A 191 -9.83 9.10 -18.91
CA VAL A 191 -10.47 9.62 -17.69
C VAL A 191 -11.53 10.64 -18.12
N PRO A 192 -12.83 10.36 -17.91
CA PRO A 192 -13.87 11.34 -18.25
C PRO A 192 -13.73 12.60 -17.39
N GLY A 193 -13.71 13.77 -18.02
CA GLY A 193 -13.61 15.05 -17.30
C GLY A 193 -14.78 15.27 -16.34
N GLU A 194 -15.99 14.81 -16.70
CA GLU A 194 -17.18 14.84 -15.85
C GLU A 194 -17.01 14.03 -14.55
N ALA A 195 -16.35 12.89 -14.61
CA ALA A 195 -16.08 12.07 -13.42
C ALA A 195 -15.11 12.77 -12.45
N VAL A 196 -14.16 13.56 -12.98
CA VAL A 196 -13.28 14.41 -12.14
C VAL A 196 -14.06 15.62 -11.60
N ALA A 197 -14.97 16.20 -12.39
CA ALA A 197 -15.84 17.27 -11.91
C ALA A 197 -16.75 16.80 -10.76
N ASP A 198 -17.27 15.57 -10.82
CA ASP A 198 -18.01 14.93 -9.73
C ASP A 198 -17.17 14.79 -8.46
N LEU A 199 -15.91 14.36 -8.59
CA LEU A 199 -14.98 14.31 -7.45
C LEU A 199 -14.81 15.68 -6.80
N ILE A 200 -14.63 16.72 -7.60
CA ILE A 200 -14.50 18.11 -7.11
C ILE A 200 -15.76 18.54 -6.37
N ALA A 201 -16.94 18.24 -6.91
CA ALA A 201 -18.23 18.55 -6.28
C ALA A 201 -18.35 17.88 -4.91
N ILE A 202 -18.09 16.56 -4.83
CA ILE A 202 -18.11 15.81 -3.56
C ILE A 202 -17.13 16.42 -2.54
N LEU A 203 -15.90 16.74 -2.95
CA LEU A 203 -14.91 17.33 -2.05
C LEU A 203 -15.36 18.67 -1.47
N ARG A 204 -16.01 19.52 -2.29
CA ARG A 204 -16.55 20.81 -1.85
C ARG A 204 -17.72 20.66 -0.90
N GLU A 205 -18.63 19.72 -1.20
CA GLU A 205 -19.82 19.45 -0.39
C GLU A 205 -19.43 18.92 0.98
N VAL A 206 -18.58 17.91 1.06
CA VAL A 206 -18.06 17.34 2.30
C VAL A 206 -17.36 18.40 3.17
N LEU A 207 -16.60 19.30 2.55
CA LEU A 207 -15.97 20.40 3.31
C LEU A 207 -17.00 21.39 3.81
N ALA A 208 -18.00 21.79 3.02
CA ALA A 208 -19.02 22.73 3.43
C ALA A 208 -19.85 22.19 4.60
N GLU A 209 -20.29 20.93 4.54
CA GLU A 209 -21.06 20.28 5.61
C GLU A 209 -20.26 20.18 6.92
N SER A 210 -18.95 19.93 6.83
CA SER A 210 -18.08 19.86 8.01
C SER A 210 -17.92 21.22 8.73
N GLU A 211 -18.14 22.33 8.04
CA GLU A 211 -18.12 23.67 8.63
C GLU A 211 -19.39 23.97 9.42
N VAL A 212 -20.54 23.61 8.84
CA VAL A 212 -21.84 23.77 9.51
C VAL A 212 -21.94 22.91 10.77
N ALA A 213 -21.35 21.72 10.77
CA ALA A 213 -21.32 20.84 11.94
C ALA A 213 -20.35 21.30 13.05
N ALA A 214 -19.43 22.21 12.76
CA ALA A 214 -18.45 22.73 13.72
C ALA A 214 -18.87 24.08 14.37
N GLU A 215 -19.92 24.72 13.89
CA GLU A 215 -20.51 25.90 14.54
C GLU A 215 -21.44 25.45 15.68
N PRO A 216 -21.20 25.87 16.92
CA PRO A 216 -21.93 25.46 18.12
C PRO A 216 -23.33 26.05 18.22
#